data_cb901c60d08e7e85fa5845d213404729
#
_entry.id   cb901c60d08e7e85fa5845d213404729
#
_cell.length_a   1.000
_cell.length_b   1.000
_cell.length_c   1.000
_cell.angle_alpha   90.00
_cell.angle_beta   90.00
_cell.angle_gamma   90.00
#
_symmetry.space_group_name_H-M   'P 1'
#
loop_
_entity.id
_entity.type
_entity.pdbx_description
1 polymer ?
#
loop_
_entity_poly.entity_id
_entity_poly.type
_entity_poly.pdbx_seq_one_letter_code
_entity_poly.pdbx_strand_id
1 'polypeptide(L)'
;MECGLRGAVPTTVSSQSGNLARIVTWANEAWLEIQNERRDWAWMRSSASFATVSGQATYTAAQAGVTDLGMWARDTFRNYVTTVGTRSEVFMDFLPYDAWRNTYQYGANRFTTSRPIVITITPAIDLGFGPVPSGDYTITGDYYRSPSSLAADTDTPSLPTKYHMAIVYRAMMFYGGFEAATEVYQRGEIEYRRLMRALTADQLPEISFGGALC
;
A
#
# COMPACT_ATOMS: atom_id res chain seq x y z
N MET A 1 -26.77 7.40 16.17
CA MET A 1 -26.37 8.65 15.47
C MET A 1 -25.38 9.36 16.38
N GLU A 2 -24.07 9.28 16.07
CA GLU A 2 -22.99 9.64 17.01
C GLU A 2 -22.79 11.17 17.19
N CYS A 3 -23.11 11.98 16.18
CA CYS A 3 -22.90 13.44 16.22
C CYS A 3 -24.16 14.25 16.55
N GLY A 4 -25.28 13.63 16.92
CA GLY A 4 -26.52 14.34 17.23
C GLY A 4 -27.13 15.11 16.04
N LEU A 5 -26.73 14.81 14.83
CA LEU A 5 -27.24 15.46 13.62
C LEU A 5 -28.74 15.18 13.46
N ARG A 6 -29.53 16.24 13.40
CA ARG A 6 -30.96 16.17 13.08
C ARG A 6 -31.13 16.29 11.56
N GLY A 7 -31.76 15.31 10.94
CA GLY A 7 -32.05 15.32 9.51
C GLY A 7 -32.01 13.95 8.86
N ALA A 8 -32.22 13.88 7.57
CA ALA A 8 -32.16 12.66 6.80
C ALA A 8 -30.70 12.16 6.73
N VAL A 9 -30.52 10.86 6.94
CA VAL A 9 -29.23 10.19 6.70
C VAL A 9 -28.96 10.20 5.19
N PRO A 10 -27.75 10.54 4.72
CA PRO A 10 -27.44 10.44 3.30
C PRO A 10 -27.67 8.99 2.83
N THR A 11 -28.42 8.84 1.74
CA THR A 11 -28.68 7.53 1.12
C THR A 11 -27.67 7.19 0.02
N THR A 12 -26.94 8.21 -0.45
CA THR A 12 -25.89 8.11 -1.45
C THR A 12 -24.70 8.97 -1.06
N VAL A 13 -23.49 8.62 -1.48
CA VAL A 13 -22.28 9.46 -1.28
C VAL A 13 -22.20 10.56 -2.34
N SER A 14 -22.79 10.34 -3.51
CA SER A 14 -22.80 11.29 -4.62
C SER A 14 -23.94 12.30 -4.52
N SER A 15 -23.74 13.48 -5.14
CA SER A 15 -24.77 14.53 -5.25
C SER A 15 -25.27 15.10 -3.94
N GLN A 16 -24.49 14.98 -2.86
CA GLN A 16 -24.81 15.60 -1.57
C GLN A 16 -24.48 17.10 -1.59
N SER A 17 -25.23 17.90 -0.82
CA SER A 17 -25.01 19.34 -0.69
C SER A 17 -25.01 19.78 0.78
N GLY A 18 -24.44 20.96 1.06
CA GLY A 18 -24.43 21.55 2.39
C GLY A 18 -23.72 20.65 3.41
N ASN A 19 -24.32 20.45 4.57
CA ASN A 19 -23.73 19.67 5.67
C ASN A 19 -23.56 18.18 5.34
N LEU A 20 -24.42 17.60 4.51
CA LEU A 20 -24.28 16.19 4.11
C LEU A 20 -23.05 15.97 3.23
N ALA A 21 -22.78 16.89 2.30
CA ALA A 21 -21.55 16.85 1.51
C ALA A 21 -20.29 16.94 2.39
N ARG A 22 -20.31 17.79 3.42
CA ARG A 22 -19.18 17.87 4.38
C ARG A 22 -18.96 16.57 5.14
N ILE A 23 -20.03 15.91 5.57
CA ILE A 23 -19.91 14.61 6.26
C ILE A 23 -19.26 13.57 5.38
N VAL A 24 -19.65 13.50 4.09
CA VAL A 24 -19.04 12.60 3.12
C VAL A 24 -17.55 12.95 2.93
N THR A 25 -17.24 14.24 2.79
CA THR A 25 -15.83 14.70 2.69
C THR A 25 -15.03 14.31 3.94
N TRP A 26 -15.52 14.59 5.12
CA TRP A 26 -14.83 14.24 6.37
C TRP A 26 -14.65 12.73 6.57
N ALA A 27 -15.62 11.92 6.15
CA ALA A 27 -15.48 10.47 6.17
C ALA A 27 -14.37 9.99 5.22
N ASN A 28 -14.27 10.57 4.03
CA ASN A 28 -13.20 10.28 3.08
C ASN A 28 -11.83 10.78 3.56
N GLU A 29 -11.75 11.98 4.11
CA GLU A 29 -10.52 12.53 4.70
C GLU A 29 -10.04 11.65 5.87
N ALA A 30 -10.95 11.25 6.76
CA ALA A 30 -10.65 10.33 7.84
C ALA A 30 -10.11 8.99 7.34
N TRP A 31 -10.71 8.45 6.29
CA TRP A 31 -10.26 7.21 5.66
C TRP A 31 -8.87 7.35 5.03
N LEU A 32 -8.61 8.42 4.29
CA LEU A 32 -7.32 8.71 3.71
C LEU A 32 -6.23 8.92 4.77
N GLU A 33 -6.54 9.61 5.88
CA GLU A 33 -5.59 9.78 6.97
C GLU A 33 -5.20 8.46 7.62
N ILE A 34 -6.16 7.56 7.89
CA ILE A 34 -5.87 6.23 8.46
C ILE A 34 -4.94 5.44 7.54
N GLN A 35 -5.17 5.48 6.22
CA GLN A 35 -4.29 4.82 5.25
C GLN A 35 -2.88 5.42 5.23
N ASN A 36 -2.78 6.76 5.34
CA ASN A 36 -1.51 7.48 5.29
C ASN A 36 -0.74 7.47 6.63
N GLU A 37 -1.37 7.10 7.74
CA GLU A 37 -0.70 7.06 9.04
C GLU A 37 0.49 6.09 9.04
N ARG A 38 0.40 5.03 8.23
CA ARG A 38 1.49 4.08 8.01
C ARG A 38 1.50 3.61 6.56
N ARG A 39 2.69 3.34 6.06
CA ARG A 39 2.90 2.84 4.69
C ARG A 39 2.85 1.32 4.58
N ASP A 40 2.99 0.63 5.70
CA ASP A 40 3.22 -0.81 5.80
C ASP A 40 2.05 -1.57 6.46
N TRP A 41 0.83 -1.03 6.37
CA TRP A 41 -0.36 -1.72 6.82
C TRP A 41 -0.50 -3.10 6.16
N ALA A 42 -0.63 -4.17 6.94
CA ALA A 42 -0.77 -5.52 6.39
C ALA A 42 -1.99 -5.66 5.45
N TRP A 43 -3.09 -4.99 5.75
CA TRP A 43 -4.30 -4.99 4.93
C TRP A 43 -4.17 -4.20 3.61
N MET A 44 -3.15 -3.39 3.44
CA MET A 44 -2.82 -2.71 2.17
C MET A 44 -1.85 -3.53 1.30
N ARG A 45 -1.30 -4.62 1.81
CA ARG A 45 -0.37 -5.46 1.06
C ARG A 45 -1.10 -6.26 0.00
N SER A 46 -0.51 -6.35 -1.18
CA SER A 46 -1.00 -7.11 -2.33
C SER A 46 0.17 -7.75 -3.07
N SER A 47 -0.09 -8.69 -3.95
CA SER A 47 0.95 -9.38 -4.73
C SER A 47 0.88 -8.99 -6.21
N ALA A 48 2.05 -8.94 -6.84
CA ALA A 48 2.22 -8.74 -8.27
C ALA A 48 2.89 -9.96 -8.90
N SER A 49 2.50 -10.28 -10.14
CA SER A 49 3.12 -11.33 -10.93
C SER A 49 3.10 -10.93 -12.39
N PHE A 50 4.27 -10.91 -13.04
CA PHE A 50 4.40 -10.53 -14.45
C PHE A 50 5.58 -11.22 -15.12
N ALA A 51 5.53 -11.30 -16.44
CA ALA A 51 6.62 -11.87 -17.25
C ALA A 51 7.63 -10.79 -17.66
N THR A 52 8.91 -11.15 -17.68
CA THR A 52 9.96 -10.28 -18.23
C THR A 52 10.02 -10.40 -19.77
N VAL A 53 10.55 -9.35 -20.37
CA VAL A 53 10.90 -9.31 -21.80
C VAL A 53 12.41 -9.33 -21.92
N SER A 54 12.93 -10.17 -22.81
CA SER A 54 14.38 -10.25 -23.07
C SER A 54 14.95 -8.89 -23.47
N GLY A 55 16.02 -8.48 -22.82
CA GLY A 55 16.69 -7.21 -23.08
C GLY A 55 16.08 -5.99 -22.36
N GLN A 56 14.99 -6.13 -21.61
CA GLN A 56 14.38 -5.04 -20.85
C GLN A 56 14.84 -5.08 -19.38
N ALA A 57 15.52 -4.02 -18.95
CA ALA A 57 16.08 -3.92 -17.59
C ALA A 57 15.12 -3.30 -16.57
N THR A 58 14.17 -2.47 -17.00
CA THR A 58 13.27 -1.74 -16.09
C THR A 58 11.81 -1.93 -16.47
N TYR A 59 10.94 -1.98 -15.47
CA TYR A 59 9.49 -2.22 -15.61
C TYR A 59 8.71 -1.23 -14.76
N THR A 60 7.77 -0.53 -15.37
CA THR A 60 6.82 0.33 -14.67
C THR A 60 5.81 -0.51 -13.89
N ALA A 61 5.12 0.11 -12.93
CA ALA A 61 4.03 -0.54 -12.20
C ALA A 61 2.94 -1.08 -13.17
N ALA A 62 2.60 -0.30 -14.19
CA ALA A 62 1.61 -0.70 -15.20
C ALA A 62 2.05 -1.95 -16.00
N GLN A 63 3.34 -2.05 -16.35
CA GLN A 63 3.89 -3.25 -16.99
C GLN A 63 3.92 -4.47 -16.08
N ALA A 64 4.01 -4.24 -14.76
CA ALA A 64 3.86 -5.27 -13.75
C ALA A 64 2.38 -5.62 -13.43
N GLY A 65 1.41 -5.01 -14.13
CA GLY A 65 -0.02 -5.22 -13.91
C GLY A 65 -0.57 -4.56 -12.64
N VAL A 66 0.15 -3.59 -12.08
CA VAL A 66 -0.21 -2.88 -10.84
C VAL A 66 -0.70 -1.47 -11.18
N THR A 67 -1.93 -1.15 -10.81
CA THR A 67 -2.56 0.16 -11.07
C THR A 67 -2.67 1.05 -9.84
N ASP A 68 -2.53 0.46 -8.66
CA ASP A 68 -2.71 1.10 -7.36
C ASP A 68 -1.43 1.05 -6.49
N LEU A 69 -0.26 1.12 -7.13
CA LEU A 69 1.02 1.06 -6.44
C LEU A 69 1.22 2.24 -5.49
N GLY A 70 1.44 1.95 -4.21
CA GLY A 70 1.98 2.88 -3.23
C GLY A 70 3.47 2.69 -3.00
N MET A 71 3.89 1.45 -2.73
CA MET A 71 5.28 1.11 -2.46
C MET A 71 5.55 -0.37 -2.74
N TRP A 72 6.69 -0.69 -3.36
CA TRP A 72 7.16 -2.07 -3.50
C TRP A 72 7.71 -2.63 -2.19
N ALA A 73 7.39 -3.88 -1.87
CA ALA A 73 7.97 -4.62 -0.74
C ALA A 73 9.26 -5.31 -1.19
N ARG A 74 10.42 -4.63 -0.99
CA ARG A 74 11.73 -4.98 -1.62
C ARG A 74 12.21 -6.40 -1.35
N ASP A 75 11.94 -6.95 -0.18
CA ASP A 75 12.49 -8.24 0.27
C ASP A 75 11.55 -9.42 -0.01
N THR A 76 10.68 -9.28 -1.03
CA THR A 76 9.69 -10.30 -1.37
C THR A 76 9.84 -10.84 -2.77
N PHE A 77 10.69 -10.22 -3.56
CA PHE A 77 10.76 -10.52 -4.99
C PHE A 77 11.50 -11.82 -5.27
N ARG A 78 10.89 -12.61 -6.16
CA ARG A 78 11.41 -13.86 -6.68
C ARG A 78 11.20 -13.92 -8.17
N ASN A 79 11.95 -14.79 -8.83
CA ASN A 79 11.71 -15.11 -10.23
C ASN A 79 11.83 -16.61 -10.47
N TYR A 80 11.18 -17.06 -11.51
CA TYR A 80 11.37 -18.41 -12.05
C TYR A 80 11.31 -18.39 -13.58
N VAL A 81 11.92 -19.39 -14.19
CA VAL A 81 11.81 -19.60 -15.65
C VAL A 81 10.37 -19.95 -15.98
N THR A 82 9.69 -19.14 -16.80
CA THR A 82 8.25 -19.26 -17.07
C THR A 82 7.84 -20.66 -17.56
N THR A 83 8.65 -21.27 -18.42
CA THR A 83 8.39 -22.63 -18.96
C THR A 83 8.63 -23.77 -17.99
N VAL A 84 9.46 -23.55 -16.94
CA VAL A 84 9.80 -24.55 -15.91
C VAL A 84 8.87 -24.44 -14.69
N GLY A 85 8.36 -23.25 -14.44
CA GLY A 85 7.50 -22.95 -13.30
C GLY A 85 8.29 -22.77 -12.00
N THR A 86 7.56 -22.77 -10.87
CA THR A 86 8.08 -22.47 -9.53
C THR A 86 9.19 -23.43 -9.03
N ARG A 87 9.38 -24.59 -9.67
CA ARG A 87 10.52 -25.49 -9.36
C ARG A 87 11.88 -24.81 -9.59
N SER A 88 11.93 -23.80 -10.45
CA SER A 88 13.13 -23.01 -10.73
C SER A 88 13.17 -21.69 -9.96
N GLU A 89 12.33 -21.50 -8.96
CA GLU A 89 12.22 -20.22 -8.23
C GLU A 89 13.51 -19.87 -7.50
N VAL A 90 13.90 -18.59 -7.62
CA VAL A 90 15.07 -18.01 -6.93
C VAL A 90 14.68 -16.67 -6.34
N PHE A 91 15.12 -16.43 -5.13
CA PHE A 91 14.99 -15.13 -4.46
C PHE A 91 15.89 -14.09 -5.16
N MET A 92 15.45 -12.83 -5.21
CA MET A 92 16.22 -11.72 -5.76
C MET A 92 16.66 -10.79 -4.64
N ASP A 93 17.96 -10.48 -4.60
CA ASP A 93 18.52 -9.56 -3.62
C ASP A 93 18.18 -8.11 -3.98
N PHE A 94 17.80 -7.34 -2.97
CA PHE A 94 17.59 -5.90 -3.17
C PHE A 94 18.94 -5.18 -3.18
N LEU A 95 19.18 -4.40 -4.24
CA LEU A 95 20.34 -3.53 -4.36
C LEU A 95 19.88 -2.06 -4.43
N PRO A 96 20.45 -1.14 -3.62
CA PRO A 96 20.16 0.28 -3.74
C PRO A 96 20.38 0.80 -5.16
N TYR A 97 19.55 1.75 -5.59
CA TYR A 97 19.53 2.23 -6.98
C TYR A 97 20.89 2.66 -7.52
N ASP A 98 21.67 3.43 -6.75
CA ASP A 98 22.97 3.89 -7.20
C ASP A 98 23.97 2.73 -7.39
N ALA A 99 23.95 1.76 -6.49
CA ALA A 99 24.79 0.55 -6.60
C ALA A 99 24.38 -0.30 -7.81
N TRP A 100 23.07 -0.52 -8.00
CA TRP A 100 22.54 -1.22 -9.17
C TRP A 100 22.91 -0.49 -10.47
N ARG A 101 22.74 0.82 -10.53
CA ARG A 101 23.05 1.66 -11.68
C ARG A 101 24.54 1.56 -12.04
N ASN A 102 25.42 1.66 -11.06
CA ASN A 102 26.86 1.57 -11.26
C ASN A 102 27.30 0.18 -11.74
N THR A 103 26.63 -0.88 -11.26
CA THR A 103 26.98 -2.26 -11.60
C THR A 103 26.41 -2.70 -12.94
N TYR A 104 25.14 -2.36 -13.25
CA TYR A 104 24.41 -2.96 -14.38
C TYR A 104 24.05 -1.96 -15.49
N GLN A 105 24.21 -0.65 -15.30
CA GLN A 105 23.83 0.35 -16.28
C GLN A 105 25.00 1.02 -16.98
N TYR A 106 26.23 0.64 -16.63
CA TYR A 106 27.45 1.17 -17.24
C TYR A 106 28.40 0.07 -17.74
N GLY A 107 29.25 0.46 -18.72
CA GLY A 107 30.27 -0.43 -19.28
C GLY A 107 29.70 -1.68 -19.97
N ALA A 108 30.48 -2.74 -19.96
CA ALA A 108 30.13 -4.00 -20.59
C ALA A 108 28.92 -4.69 -19.93
N ASN A 109 28.74 -4.51 -18.64
CA ASN A 109 27.64 -5.11 -17.87
C ASN A 109 26.26 -4.66 -18.34
N ARG A 110 26.14 -3.48 -18.97
CA ARG A 110 24.91 -2.98 -19.56
C ARG A 110 24.33 -3.91 -20.63
N PHE A 111 25.21 -4.61 -21.34
CA PHE A 111 24.85 -5.50 -22.44
C PHE A 111 24.83 -6.97 -22.04
N THR A 112 25.21 -7.25 -20.78
CA THR A 112 25.18 -8.62 -20.27
C THR A 112 23.75 -9.01 -19.92
N THR A 113 23.23 -9.99 -20.64
CA THR A 113 21.92 -10.57 -20.37
C THR A 113 22.04 -11.92 -19.68
N SER A 114 21.27 -12.14 -18.64
CA SER A 114 21.20 -13.40 -17.89
C SER A 114 19.89 -13.46 -17.11
N ARG A 115 19.74 -14.50 -16.30
CA ARG A 115 18.68 -14.56 -15.31
C ARG A 115 18.86 -13.43 -14.30
N PRO A 116 17.83 -12.59 -14.02
CA PRO A 116 17.94 -11.56 -13.00
C PRO A 116 18.07 -12.19 -11.60
N ILE A 117 19.05 -11.72 -10.85
CA ILE A 117 19.30 -12.14 -9.46
C ILE A 117 19.18 -10.98 -8.47
N VAL A 118 19.16 -9.76 -9.00
CA VAL A 118 19.08 -8.52 -8.22
C VAL A 118 17.90 -7.70 -8.69
N ILE A 119 17.25 -7.04 -7.73
CA ILE A 119 16.19 -6.07 -7.96
C ILE A 119 16.56 -4.72 -7.34
N THR A 120 16.17 -3.66 -7.99
CA THR A 120 16.20 -2.29 -7.43
C THR A 120 14.88 -1.58 -7.66
N ILE A 121 14.65 -0.52 -6.90
CA ILE A 121 13.56 0.42 -7.12
C ILE A 121 14.18 1.73 -7.58
N THR A 122 13.79 2.19 -8.77
CA THR A 122 14.29 3.44 -9.34
C THR A 122 13.68 4.66 -8.65
N PRO A 123 14.23 5.88 -8.84
CA PRO A 123 13.58 7.11 -8.34
C PRO A 123 12.18 7.36 -8.88
N ALA A 124 11.83 6.78 -10.05
CA ALA A 124 10.48 6.79 -10.63
C ALA A 124 9.55 5.72 -10.06
N ILE A 125 10.02 4.97 -9.03
CA ILE A 125 9.30 3.85 -8.40
C ILE A 125 9.13 2.64 -9.34
N ASP A 126 9.87 2.59 -10.44
CA ASP A 126 9.91 1.43 -11.34
C ASP A 126 10.81 0.33 -10.76
N LEU A 127 10.57 -0.92 -11.17
CA LEU A 127 11.44 -2.04 -10.85
C LEU A 127 12.59 -2.12 -11.85
N GLY A 128 13.83 -2.21 -11.35
CA GLY A 128 15.01 -2.46 -12.15
C GLY A 128 15.61 -3.83 -11.84
N PHE A 129 16.05 -4.55 -12.84
CA PHE A 129 16.62 -5.89 -12.69
C PHE A 129 18.10 -5.93 -13.10
N GLY A 130 18.85 -6.77 -12.42
CA GLY A 130 20.25 -7.02 -12.70
C GLY A 130 20.61 -8.49 -12.54
N PRO A 131 21.34 -9.09 -13.52
CA PRO A 131 21.56 -8.66 -14.90
C PRO A 131 20.26 -8.45 -15.70
N VAL A 132 20.37 -7.83 -16.89
CA VAL A 132 19.22 -7.66 -17.80
C VAL A 132 18.63 -9.03 -18.14
N PRO A 133 17.31 -9.23 -18.08
CA PRO A 133 16.69 -10.52 -18.39
C PRO A 133 17.07 -11.02 -19.79
N SER A 134 17.54 -12.26 -19.89
CA SER A 134 17.91 -12.92 -21.17
C SER A 134 16.74 -13.64 -21.83
N GLY A 135 15.59 -13.72 -21.19
CA GLY A 135 14.42 -14.47 -21.68
C GLY A 135 13.20 -14.25 -20.79
N ASP A 136 12.24 -15.17 -20.91
CA ASP A 136 10.96 -15.11 -20.22
C ASP A 136 11.09 -15.70 -18.81
N TYR A 137 11.18 -14.82 -17.84
CA TYR A 137 11.07 -15.14 -16.42
C TYR A 137 9.77 -14.58 -15.87
N THR A 138 9.10 -15.32 -15.01
CA THR A 138 8.00 -14.76 -14.23
C THR A 138 8.56 -14.19 -12.94
N ILE A 139 8.31 -12.91 -12.73
CA ILE A 139 8.65 -12.19 -11.51
C ILE A 139 7.43 -12.23 -10.59
N THR A 140 7.62 -12.56 -9.32
CA THR A 140 6.61 -12.47 -8.28
C THR A 140 7.14 -11.61 -7.14
N GLY A 141 6.28 -10.85 -6.52
CA GLY A 141 6.63 -10.01 -5.37
C GLY A 141 5.42 -9.32 -4.80
N ASP A 142 5.58 -8.64 -3.69
CA ASP A 142 4.50 -7.92 -3.03
C ASP A 142 4.70 -6.41 -3.13
N TYR A 143 3.59 -5.71 -2.97
CA TYR A 143 3.56 -4.27 -2.89
C TYR A 143 2.49 -3.81 -1.89
N TYR A 144 2.58 -2.58 -1.46
CA TYR A 144 1.54 -1.89 -0.70
C TYR A 144 0.78 -0.97 -1.63
N ARG A 145 -0.54 -1.01 -1.54
CA ARG A 145 -1.43 -0.18 -2.34
C ARG A 145 -1.34 1.28 -1.94
N SER A 146 -1.57 2.17 -2.89
CA SER A 146 -1.76 3.60 -2.61
C SER A 146 -3.09 3.84 -1.89
N PRO A 147 -3.18 4.87 -1.03
CA PRO A 147 -4.45 5.27 -0.43
C PRO A 147 -5.51 5.58 -1.49
N SER A 148 -6.72 5.12 -1.24
CA SER A 148 -7.88 5.31 -2.12
C SER A 148 -9.06 5.90 -1.35
N SER A 149 -9.85 6.75 -2.01
CA SER A 149 -11.10 7.30 -1.45
C SER A 149 -12.28 6.35 -1.67
N LEU A 150 -13.32 6.52 -0.87
CA LEU A 150 -14.62 5.87 -1.06
C LEU A 150 -15.49 6.78 -1.93
N ALA A 151 -15.66 6.43 -3.19
CA ALA A 151 -16.34 7.26 -4.19
C ALA A 151 -17.75 6.80 -4.51
N ALA A 152 -18.03 5.51 -4.41
CA ALA A 152 -19.33 4.91 -4.70
C ALA A 152 -20.04 4.40 -3.42
N ASP A 153 -21.36 4.28 -3.48
CA ASP A 153 -22.19 3.77 -2.37
C ASP A 153 -21.85 2.32 -2.01
N THR A 154 -21.28 1.57 -2.96
CA THR A 154 -20.86 0.18 -2.82
C THR A 154 -19.43 0.01 -2.30
N ASP A 155 -18.67 1.10 -2.23
CA ASP A 155 -17.28 1.03 -1.79
C ASP A 155 -17.20 0.66 -0.30
N THR A 156 -16.28 -0.25 -0.02
CA THR A 156 -16.05 -0.73 1.34
C THR A 156 -14.60 -0.44 1.74
N PRO A 157 -14.36 0.14 2.91
CA PRO A 157 -12.99 0.32 3.41
C PRO A 157 -12.26 -1.02 3.47
N SER A 158 -11.04 -1.06 2.98
CA SER A 158 -10.23 -2.29 2.94
C SER A 158 -9.62 -2.68 4.30
N LEU A 159 -9.69 -1.82 5.32
CA LEU A 159 -9.25 -2.20 6.67
C LEU A 159 -10.21 -3.25 7.29
N PRO A 160 -9.74 -4.05 8.26
CA PRO A 160 -10.58 -5.06 8.90
C PRO A 160 -11.84 -4.47 9.52
N THR A 161 -13.00 -5.08 9.29
CA THR A 161 -14.34 -4.57 9.65
C THR A 161 -14.46 -4.13 11.12
N LYS A 162 -13.77 -4.83 12.03
CA LYS A 162 -13.75 -4.49 13.47
C LYS A 162 -13.22 -3.09 13.76
N TYR A 163 -12.52 -2.46 12.81
CA TYR A 163 -11.94 -1.13 12.94
C TYR A 163 -12.64 -0.05 12.10
N HIS A 164 -13.69 -0.38 11.35
CA HIS A 164 -14.42 0.60 10.52
C HIS A 164 -14.89 1.82 11.29
N MET A 165 -15.24 1.65 12.57
CA MET A 165 -15.63 2.76 13.44
C MET A 165 -14.52 3.79 13.67
N ALA A 166 -13.26 3.47 13.40
CA ALA A 166 -12.18 4.47 13.48
C ALA A 166 -12.40 5.61 12.47
N ILE A 167 -12.93 5.31 11.28
CA ILE A 167 -13.28 6.32 10.26
C ILE A 167 -14.36 7.27 10.83
N VAL A 168 -15.39 6.70 11.47
CA VAL A 168 -16.48 7.49 12.05
C VAL A 168 -15.97 8.39 13.17
N TYR A 169 -15.16 7.87 14.09
CA TYR A 169 -14.62 8.66 15.19
C TYR A 169 -13.66 9.75 14.73
N ARG A 170 -12.87 9.47 13.67
CA ARG A 170 -12.02 10.51 13.07
C ARG A 170 -12.85 11.59 12.39
N ALA A 171 -13.89 11.24 11.64
CA ALA A 171 -14.84 12.18 11.05
C ALA A 171 -15.58 13.02 12.13
N MET A 172 -15.91 12.42 13.30
CA MET A 172 -16.48 13.16 14.45
C MET A 172 -15.54 14.24 14.97
N MET A 173 -14.22 14.02 14.94
CA MET A 173 -13.25 15.05 15.34
C MET A 173 -13.27 16.23 14.36
N PHE A 174 -13.38 15.99 13.04
CA PHE A 174 -13.54 17.08 12.06
C PHE A 174 -14.83 17.86 12.28
N TYR A 175 -15.93 17.13 12.48
CA TYR A 175 -17.22 17.76 12.80
C TYR A 175 -17.17 18.59 14.08
N GLY A 176 -16.62 18.03 15.17
CA GLY A 176 -16.49 18.71 16.46
C GLY A 176 -15.62 19.97 16.39
N GLY A 177 -14.56 19.92 15.58
CA GLY A 177 -13.72 21.09 15.30
C GLY A 177 -14.45 22.18 14.50
N PHE A 178 -15.26 21.79 13.52
CA PHE A 178 -16.00 22.71 12.67
C PHE A 178 -17.16 23.40 13.44
N GLU A 179 -17.95 22.65 14.22
CA GLU A 179 -19.10 23.15 14.97
C GLU A 179 -18.72 23.68 16.37
N ALA A 180 -17.43 23.74 16.72
CA ALA A 180 -16.94 24.05 18.06
C ALA A 180 -17.56 23.15 19.15
N ALA A 181 -17.94 21.91 18.81
CA ALA A 181 -18.57 20.95 19.71
C ALA A 181 -17.49 20.12 20.44
N THR A 182 -16.92 20.69 21.51
CA THR A 182 -15.80 20.13 22.27
C THR A 182 -16.06 18.71 22.78
N GLU A 183 -17.26 18.41 23.24
CA GLU A 183 -17.62 17.08 23.76
C GLU A 183 -17.59 16.02 22.64
N VAL A 184 -18.08 16.36 21.45
CA VAL A 184 -18.06 15.47 20.27
C VAL A 184 -16.63 15.21 19.84
N TYR A 185 -15.80 16.26 19.81
CA TYR A 185 -14.37 16.13 19.48
C TYR A 185 -13.64 15.20 20.46
N GLN A 186 -13.78 15.46 21.78
CA GLN A 186 -13.11 14.66 22.82
C GLN A 186 -13.54 13.19 22.79
N ARG A 187 -14.83 12.93 22.63
CA ARG A 187 -15.33 11.56 22.48
C ARG A 187 -14.74 10.87 21.23
N GLY A 188 -14.75 11.56 20.12
CA GLY A 188 -14.12 11.06 18.87
C GLY A 188 -12.65 10.75 19.07
N GLU A 189 -11.89 11.63 19.71
CA GLU A 189 -10.46 11.46 19.98
C GLU A 189 -10.14 10.24 20.85
N ILE A 190 -10.86 10.07 21.95
CA ILE A 190 -10.66 8.94 22.89
C ILE A 190 -10.87 7.61 22.15
N GLU A 191 -12.00 7.47 21.45
CA GLU A 191 -12.35 6.23 20.76
C GLU A 191 -11.48 5.98 19.53
N TYR A 192 -11.15 7.02 18.77
CA TYR A 192 -10.21 6.92 17.65
C TYR A 192 -8.85 6.40 18.10
N ARG A 193 -8.26 7.02 19.13
CA ARG A 193 -6.97 6.58 19.68
C ARG A 193 -7.01 5.15 20.21
N ARG A 194 -8.11 4.74 20.83
CA ARG A 194 -8.30 3.36 21.30
C ARG A 194 -8.28 2.37 20.14
N LEU A 195 -9.05 2.64 19.08
CA LEU A 195 -9.13 1.78 17.90
C LEU A 195 -7.82 1.76 17.12
N MET A 196 -7.15 2.91 16.94
CA MET A 196 -5.87 2.98 16.22
C MET A 196 -4.75 2.23 16.94
N ARG A 197 -4.71 2.27 18.27
CA ARG A 197 -3.76 1.43 19.04
C ARG A 197 -4.02 -0.06 18.82
N ALA A 198 -5.28 -0.49 18.85
CA ALA A 198 -5.66 -1.87 18.62
C ALA A 198 -5.37 -2.31 17.17
N LEU A 199 -5.68 -1.45 16.19
CA LEU A 199 -5.36 -1.68 14.77
C LEU A 199 -3.84 -1.81 14.57
N THR A 200 -3.07 -0.91 15.16
CA THR A 200 -1.61 -0.93 15.07
C THR A 200 -1.03 -2.22 15.65
N ALA A 201 -1.52 -2.64 16.82
CA ALA A 201 -1.07 -3.89 17.45
C ALA A 201 -1.44 -5.14 16.62
N ASP A 202 -2.59 -5.13 15.95
CA ASP A 202 -3.10 -6.26 15.16
C ASP A 202 -2.43 -6.36 13.78
N GLN A 203 -1.99 -5.24 13.21
CA GLN A 203 -1.53 -5.14 11.82
C GLN A 203 -0.02 -4.93 11.65
N LEU A 204 0.70 -4.75 12.75
CA LEU A 204 2.16 -4.69 12.69
C LEU A 204 2.75 -6.11 12.62
N PRO A 205 3.84 -6.29 11.86
CA PRO A 205 4.59 -7.52 11.91
C PRO A 205 5.12 -7.74 13.34
N GLU A 206 4.97 -8.97 13.82
CA GLU A 206 5.55 -9.36 15.10
C GLU A 206 7.08 -9.17 15.04
N ILE A 207 7.63 -8.45 16.01
CA ILE A 207 9.08 -8.33 16.17
C ILE A 207 9.57 -9.66 16.77
N SER A 208 9.98 -10.57 15.91
CA SER A 208 10.67 -11.78 16.37
C SER A 208 12.14 -11.45 16.64
N PHE A 209 12.54 -11.45 17.90
CA PHE A 209 13.96 -11.46 18.25
C PHE A 209 14.50 -12.85 17.91
N GLY A 210 15.15 -12.97 16.75
CA GLY A 210 15.80 -14.21 16.33
C GLY A 210 17.02 -14.51 17.21
N GLY A 211 16.94 -15.57 17.99
CA GLY A 211 18.06 -16.16 18.69
C GLY A 211 18.10 -15.85 20.19
N ALA A 212 18.14 -16.91 20.97
CA ALA A 212 18.59 -16.82 22.38
C ALA A 212 20.01 -16.26 22.39
N LEU A 213 20.22 -15.19 23.14
CA LEU A 213 21.59 -14.76 23.52
C LEU A 213 22.16 -15.87 24.41
N CYS A 214 22.99 -16.75 23.83
CA CYS A 214 23.85 -17.68 24.57
C CYS A 214 25.15 -16.99 24.94
#